data_6bc7a038c335788b81a8833ff70d24f2
#
_entry.id   6bc7a038c335788b81a8833ff70d24f2
#
_cell.length_a   1.000
_cell.length_b   1.000
_cell.length_c   1.000
_cell.angle_alpha   90.00
_cell.angle_beta   90.00
_cell.angle_gamma   90.00
#
_symmetry.space_group_name_H-M   'P 1'
#
loop_
_entity.id
_entity.type
_entity.pdbx_description
1 polymer ?
#
loop_
_entity_poly.entity_id
_entity_poly.type
_entity_poly.pdbx_seq_one_letter_code
_entity_poly.pdbx_strand_id
1 'polypeptide(L)'
;MKRTLQIGATALLSILFVAPPLAAADSGYLKSIEQWRQARNERLADPDGWMTLVGMEWLEEGENSVGSDESSDARIPGGPLSWGTILLEGDSILYRPARDSGITVDDETVDEATLVADNQGKPTLVRSGDLSFYVIHRESYALRIKDRKAPALLAFENMPAYEIDPGWRIEGRLVRAEKGASIEVANVLGQISESPLFGTFEFERDGRPFSLLALGTEESSALWFIFADKTSGRETYGAGRFLYSDGMPANGKLVVDFNKAYNPPCAYNDYSTCTLPPQENRLKTAVRAGEMKYHD
;
A
#
# COMPACT_ATOMS: atom_id res chain seq x y z
N MET A 1 49.24 -45.75 -61.57
CA MET A 1 49.06 -44.72 -60.51
C MET A 1 47.66 -44.76 -60.04
N LYS A 2 47.38 -45.35 -58.85
CA LYS A 2 46.06 -45.40 -58.22
C LYS A 2 46.04 -44.38 -57.10
N ARG A 3 45.17 -43.33 -57.18
CA ARG A 3 44.97 -42.36 -56.11
C ARG A 3 43.87 -42.86 -55.18
N THR A 4 44.18 -43.07 -53.95
CA THR A 4 43.29 -43.45 -52.88
C THR A 4 42.64 -42.16 -52.30
N LEU A 5 41.32 -42.06 -52.34
CA LEU A 5 40.56 -40.96 -51.73
C LEU A 5 40.27 -41.26 -50.27
N GLN A 6 40.82 -40.46 -49.35
CA GLN A 6 40.48 -40.53 -47.94
C GLN A 6 39.26 -39.68 -47.66
N ILE A 7 38.19 -40.27 -47.18
CA ILE A 7 36.98 -39.64 -46.71
C ILE A 7 37.17 -39.35 -45.19
N GLY A 8 37.36 -38.10 -44.85
CA GLY A 8 37.37 -37.66 -43.43
C GLY A 8 35.95 -37.61 -42.85
N ALA A 9 35.68 -38.41 -41.85
CA ALA A 9 34.44 -38.36 -41.10
C ALA A 9 34.50 -37.22 -40.07
N THR A 10 33.70 -36.18 -40.28
CA THR A 10 33.52 -35.08 -39.31
C THR A 10 32.45 -35.51 -38.29
N ALA A 11 32.89 -35.82 -37.08
CA ALA A 11 32.00 -36.10 -35.96
C ALA A 11 31.35 -34.78 -35.46
N LEU A 12 30.02 -34.60 -35.67
CA LEU A 12 29.24 -33.55 -35.04
C LEU A 12 29.06 -33.92 -33.56
N LEU A 13 29.73 -33.15 -32.68
CA LEU A 13 29.52 -33.23 -31.25
C LEU A 13 28.25 -32.43 -30.89
N SER A 14 27.12 -33.13 -30.71
CA SER A 14 25.86 -32.53 -30.21
C SER A 14 26.02 -32.22 -28.73
N ILE A 15 26.19 -30.94 -28.39
CA ILE A 15 26.15 -30.46 -27.00
C ILE A 15 24.68 -30.47 -26.58
N LEU A 16 24.27 -31.44 -25.78
CA LEU A 16 23.00 -31.39 -25.07
C LEU A 16 23.09 -30.29 -24.01
N PHE A 17 22.39 -29.19 -24.25
CA PHE A 17 22.11 -28.21 -23.20
C PHE A 17 21.08 -28.85 -22.25
N VAL A 18 21.58 -29.40 -21.14
CA VAL A 18 20.73 -29.78 -20.00
C VAL A 18 20.39 -28.48 -19.30
N ALA A 19 19.17 -27.99 -19.47
CA ALA A 19 18.64 -26.90 -18.66
C ALA A 19 18.72 -27.31 -17.18
N PRO A 20 19.23 -26.44 -16.28
CA PRO A 20 19.22 -26.76 -14.87
C PRO A 20 17.79 -27.04 -14.41
N PRO A 21 17.55 -28.03 -13.52
CA PRO A 21 16.23 -28.31 -12.99
C PRO A 21 15.74 -27.01 -12.32
N LEU A 22 14.49 -26.60 -12.60
CA LEU A 22 13.80 -25.59 -11.80
C LEU A 22 13.95 -26.06 -10.35
N ALA A 23 14.70 -25.33 -9.54
CA ALA A 23 14.86 -25.65 -8.13
C ALA A 23 13.44 -25.76 -7.55
N ALA A 24 13.09 -26.93 -7.01
CA ALA A 24 11.83 -27.12 -6.32
C ALA A 24 11.74 -26.00 -5.28
N ALA A 25 10.69 -25.18 -5.37
CA ALA A 25 10.49 -24.06 -4.47
C ALA A 25 10.60 -24.61 -3.04
N ASP A 26 11.44 -24.00 -2.21
CA ASP A 26 11.58 -24.37 -0.81
C ASP A 26 10.18 -24.31 -0.17
N SER A 27 9.68 -25.44 0.32
CA SER A 27 8.35 -25.55 0.94
C SER A 27 8.20 -24.57 2.10
N GLY A 28 9.29 -24.21 2.78
CA GLY A 28 9.34 -23.19 3.81
C GLY A 28 9.06 -21.79 3.26
N TYR A 29 9.63 -21.46 2.11
CA TYR A 29 9.36 -20.19 1.44
C TYR A 29 7.90 -20.07 1.00
N LEU A 30 7.35 -21.07 0.30
CA LEU A 30 5.94 -21.05 -0.12
C LEU A 30 5.01 -20.85 1.07
N LYS A 31 5.24 -21.61 2.15
CA LYS A 31 4.47 -21.46 3.39
C LYS A 31 4.60 -20.05 3.99
N SER A 32 5.77 -19.42 3.92
CA SER A 32 5.96 -18.05 4.43
C SER A 32 5.14 -17.02 3.66
N ILE A 33 5.00 -17.16 2.33
CA ILE A 33 4.16 -16.28 1.52
C ILE A 33 2.67 -16.53 1.78
N GLU A 34 2.25 -17.79 1.93
CA GLU A 34 0.88 -18.13 2.31
C GLU A 34 0.51 -17.51 3.68
N GLN A 35 1.38 -17.61 4.68
CA GLN A 35 1.19 -16.98 5.98
C GLN A 35 1.13 -15.44 5.88
N TRP A 36 1.98 -14.84 5.05
CA TRP A 36 1.92 -13.40 4.79
C TRP A 36 0.58 -12.99 4.17
N ARG A 37 0.06 -13.75 3.19
CA ARG A 37 -1.24 -13.53 2.55
C ARG A 37 -2.39 -13.67 3.55
N GLN A 38 -2.34 -14.71 4.38
CA GLN A 38 -3.34 -14.89 5.45
C GLN A 38 -3.35 -13.69 6.40
N ALA A 39 -2.19 -13.29 6.93
CA ALA A 39 -2.08 -12.13 7.80
C ALA A 39 -2.51 -10.82 7.09
N ARG A 40 -2.34 -10.71 5.77
CA ARG A 40 -2.83 -9.60 4.96
C ARG A 40 -4.36 -9.59 4.90
N ASN A 41 -5.00 -10.74 4.65
CA ASN A 41 -6.46 -10.89 4.64
C ASN A 41 -7.06 -10.56 6.02
N GLU A 42 -6.45 -11.04 7.10
CA GLU A 42 -6.87 -10.73 8.47
C GLU A 42 -6.83 -9.21 8.75
N ARG A 43 -5.79 -8.50 8.30
CA ARG A 43 -5.72 -7.03 8.42
C ARG A 43 -6.75 -6.30 7.55
N LEU A 44 -7.13 -6.84 6.40
CA LEU A 44 -8.19 -6.26 5.56
C LEU A 44 -9.57 -6.50 6.17
N ALA A 45 -9.78 -7.66 6.79
CA ALA A 45 -11.01 -8.01 7.52
C ALA A 45 -11.11 -7.37 8.91
N ASP A 46 -10.11 -6.58 9.33
CA ASP A 46 -10.13 -5.91 10.63
C ASP A 46 -11.31 -4.93 10.71
N PRO A 47 -12.14 -4.98 11.77
CA PRO A 47 -13.30 -4.09 11.96
C PRO A 47 -12.94 -2.60 12.11
N ASP A 48 -11.67 -2.28 12.27
CA ASP A 48 -11.14 -0.91 12.25
C ASP A 48 -10.15 -0.70 11.06
N GLY A 49 -10.13 -1.65 10.09
CA GLY A 49 -9.26 -1.68 8.92
C GLY A 49 -9.70 -0.74 7.78
N TRP A 50 -9.03 -0.90 6.63
CA TRP A 50 -9.25 -0.05 5.46
C TRP A 50 -10.57 -0.31 4.73
N MET A 51 -11.15 -1.50 4.85
CA MET A 51 -12.42 -1.83 4.24
C MET A 51 -13.63 -1.23 4.96
N THR A 52 -13.42 -0.63 6.13
CA THR A 52 -14.45 0.06 6.89
C THR A 52 -14.68 1.50 6.47
N LEU A 53 -13.84 2.06 5.58
CA LEU A 53 -13.98 3.46 5.15
C LEU A 53 -15.24 3.65 4.31
N VAL A 54 -16.09 4.60 4.75
CA VAL A 54 -17.38 4.93 4.15
C VAL A 54 -17.54 6.42 3.84
N GLY A 55 -16.57 7.26 4.21
CA GLY A 55 -16.62 8.69 3.96
C GLY A 55 -15.32 9.43 4.25
N MET A 56 -15.20 10.60 3.65
CA MET A 56 -14.16 11.59 3.94
C MET A 56 -14.75 12.98 3.76
N GLU A 57 -14.69 13.80 4.82
CA GLU A 57 -15.25 15.16 4.84
C GLU A 57 -14.16 16.16 5.22
N TRP A 58 -13.96 17.18 4.39
CA TRP A 58 -12.97 18.21 4.64
C TRP A 58 -13.47 19.18 5.72
N LEU A 59 -12.57 19.63 6.59
CA LEU A 59 -12.84 20.64 7.60
C LEU A 59 -12.40 22.01 7.08
N GLU A 60 -13.21 23.02 7.42
CA GLU A 60 -12.87 24.42 7.20
C GLU A 60 -12.30 25.05 8.48
N GLU A 61 -11.51 26.12 8.34
CA GLU A 61 -11.04 26.90 9.48
C GLU A 61 -12.22 27.49 10.26
N GLY A 62 -12.22 27.36 11.57
CA GLY A 62 -13.32 27.76 12.45
C GLY A 62 -14.18 26.59 12.90
N GLU A 63 -15.44 26.88 13.24
CA GLU A 63 -16.37 25.87 13.75
C GLU A 63 -17.01 25.06 12.62
N ASN A 64 -16.96 23.73 12.74
CA ASN A 64 -17.58 22.77 11.84
C ASN A 64 -18.59 21.93 12.63
N SER A 65 -19.84 21.95 12.23
CA SER A 65 -20.84 21.03 12.74
C SER A 65 -20.65 19.64 12.15
N VAL A 66 -20.74 18.60 12.99
CA VAL A 66 -20.56 17.19 12.59
C VAL A 66 -21.84 16.41 12.87
N GLY A 67 -22.36 15.69 11.88
CA GLY A 67 -23.58 14.92 12.07
C GLY A 67 -24.10 14.21 10.82
N SER A 68 -25.21 13.48 10.96
CA SER A 68 -25.91 12.90 9.82
C SER A 68 -26.95 13.86 9.23
N ASP A 69 -27.24 14.97 9.92
CA ASP A 69 -28.15 16.01 9.41
C ASP A 69 -27.60 16.61 8.11
N GLU A 70 -28.48 16.90 7.16
CA GLU A 70 -28.09 17.47 5.85
C GLU A 70 -27.48 18.88 5.95
N SER A 71 -27.72 19.57 7.06
CA SER A 71 -27.16 20.90 7.35
C SER A 71 -25.80 20.84 8.04
N SER A 72 -25.28 19.65 8.39
CA SER A 72 -23.95 19.50 8.99
C SER A 72 -22.85 19.85 7.99
N ASP A 73 -21.85 20.62 8.42
CA ASP A 73 -20.67 20.99 7.62
C ASP A 73 -19.84 19.74 7.27
N ALA A 74 -19.62 18.84 8.23
CA ALA A 74 -19.02 17.54 8.01
C ALA A 74 -20.07 16.43 8.22
N ARG A 75 -20.48 15.80 7.11
CA ARG A 75 -21.59 14.85 7.12
C ARG A 75 -21.14 13.42 7.35
N ILE A 76 -21.69 12.78 8.40
CA ILE A 76 -21.46 11.34 8.69
C ILE A 76 -22.76 10.57 8.41
N PRO A 77 -22.95 9.93 7.26
CA PRO A 77 -24.17 9.21 6.93
C PRO A 77 -24.46 8.07 7.91
N GLY A 78 -25.71 7.96 8.37
CA GLY A 78 -26.19 6.84 9.20
C GLY A 78 -25.88 6.91 10.69
N GLY A 79 -25.26 7.98 11.18
CA GLY A 79 -25.00 8.20 12.61
C GLY A 79 -26.06 9.05 13.32
N PRO A 80 -25.78 9.54 14.52
CA PRO A 80 -26.60 10.56 15.20
C PRO A 80 -26.81 11.80 14.33
N LEU A 81 -27.97 12.46 14.46
CA LEU A 81 -28.21 13.72 13.75
C LEU A 81 -27.14 14.76 14.04
N SER A 82 -26.68 14.82 15.28
CA SER A 82 -25.50 15.62 15.67
C SER A 82 -24.49 14.75 16.40
N TRP A 83 -23.25 14.78 15.92
CA TRP A 83 -22.08 14.25 16.63
C TRP A 83 -21.44 15.32 17.53
N GLY A 84 -21.76 16.60 17.31
CA GLY A 84 -21.16 17.72 18.01
C GLY A 84 -20.52 18.72 17.06
N THR A 85 -19.52 19.44 17.56
CA THR A 85 -18.79 20.45 16.79
C THR A 85 -17.28 20.26 16.89
N ILE A 86 -16.57 20.61 15.81
CA ILE A 86 -15.10 20.68 15.76
C ILE A 86 -14.72 22.12 15.50
N LEU A 87 -13.96 22.72 16.39
CA LEU A 87 -13.29 23.99 16.18
C LEU A 87 -11.87 23.73 15.67
N LEU A 88 -11.60 24.11 14.43
CA LEU A 88 -10.27 24.04 13.80
C LEU A 88 -9.64 25.44 13.85
N GLU A 89 -8.51 25.55 14.53
CA GLU A 89 -7.71 26.78 14.61
C GLU A 89 -6.24 26.45 14.32
N GLY A 90 -5.81 26.61 13.09
CA GLY A 90 -4.52 26.15 12.61
C GLY A 90 -4.34 24.64 12.83
N ASP A 91 -3.38 24.24 13.67
CA ASP A 91 -3.14 22.82 14.00
C ASP A 91 -3.91 22.34 15.26
N SER A 92 -4.73 23.19 15.86
CA SER A 92 -5.55 22.87 17.03
C SER A 92 -6.92 22.37 16.59
N ILE A 93 -7.31 21.19 17.06
CA ILE A 93 -8.56 20.54 16.68
C ILE A 93 -9.33 20.24 17.96
N LEU A 94 -10.23 21.13 18.34
CA LEU A 94 -11.03 20.99 19.55
C LEU A 94 -12.40 20.41 19.23
N TYR A 95 -12.74 19.29 19.82
CA TYR A 95 -14.02 18.59 19.61
C TYR A 95 -14.91 18.70 20.85
N ARG A 96 -16.18 19.02 20.64
CA ARG A 96 -17.25 19.03 21.64
C ARG A 96 -18.34 18.07 21.21
N PRO A 97 -18.47 16.90 21.86
CA PRO A 97 -19.56 15.96 21.57
C PRO A 97 -20.95 16.58 21.80
N ALA A 98 -21.91 16.15 21.01
CA ALA A 98 -23.30 16.48 21.29
C ALA A 98 -23.74 15.88 22.65
N ARG A 99 -24.49 16.62 23.43
CA ARG A 99 -24.96 16.17 24.75
C ARG A 99 -25.84 14.93 24.61
N ASP A 100 -25.73 14.03 25.56
CA ASP A 100 -26.54 12.80 25.66
C ASP A 100 -26.53 11.92 24.39
N SER A 101 -25.50 12.05 23.57
CA SER A 101 -25.39 11.37 22.26
C SER A 101 -24.82 9.95 22.33
N GLY A 102 -24.23 9.55 23.48
CA GLY A 102 -23.51 8.29 23.63
C GLY A 102 -22.21 8.20 22.83
N ILE A 103 -21.69 9.34 22.36
CA ILE A 103 -20.42 9.42 21.64
C ILE A 103 -19.26 9.29 22.64
N THR A 104 -18.23 8.54 22.24
CA THR A 104 -17.00 8.37 23.01
C THR A 104 -15.80 8.91 22.20
N VAL A 105 -14.78 9.37 22.92
CA VAL A 105 -13.49 9.78 22.40
C VAL A 105 -12.44 8.87 23.02
N ASP A 106 -11.73 8.07 22.21
CA ASP A 106 -10.83 6.99 22.67
C ASP A 106 -11.49 6.10 23.76
N ASP A 107 -12.78 5.73 23.52
CA ASP A 107 -13.65 4.91 24.37
C ASP A 107 -14.08 5.59 25.70
N GLU A 108 -13.78 6.87 25.91
CA GLU A 108 -14.18 7.65 27.09
C GLU A 108 -15.31 8.66 26.76
N THR A 109 -16.22 8.90 27.70
CA THR A 109 -17.21 9.97 27.60
C THR A 109 -16.59 11.25 28.13
N VAL A 110 -16.57 12.29 27.27
CA VAL A 110 -15.96 13.59 27.57
C VAL A 110 -16.90 14.72 27.21
N ASP A 111 -16.76 15.88 27.85
CA ASP A 111 -17.46 17.12 27.48
C ASP A 111 -16.74 17.86 26.34
N GLU A 112 -15.41 17.72 26.30
CA GLU A 112 -14.52 18.34 25.33
C GLU A 112 -13.22 17.54 25.20
N ALA A 113 -12.62 17.46 24.01
CA ALA A 113 -11.34 16.81 23.79
C ALA A 113 -10.54 17.50 22.66
N THR A 114 -9.23 17.57 22.81
CA THR A 114 -8.33 17.90 21.68
C THR A 114 -8.08 16.64 20.88
N LEU A 115 -8.40 16.68 19.58
CA LEU A 115 -8.16 15.55 18.69
C LEU A 115 -6.76 15.59 18.11
N VAL A 116 -6.08 14.46 18.10
CA VAL A 116 -4.79 14.24 17.44
C VAL A 116 -5.06 13.77 16.01
N ALA A 117 -4.49 14.45 15.01
CA ALA A 117 -4.58 14.03 13.62
C ALA A 117 -3.50 12.99 13.26
N ASP A 118 -3.68 12.25 12.16
CA ASP A 118 -2.81 11.14 11.74
C ASP A 118 -1.36 11.56 11.42
N ASN A 119 -1.10 12.82 11.14
CA ASN A 119 0.25 13.37 10.94
C ASN A 119 0.96 13.74 12.24
N GLN A 120 0.24 13.79 13.36
CA GLN A 120 0.76 14.18 14.68
C GLN A 120 1.04 12.94 15.57
N GLY A 121 0.62 11.76 15.15
CA GLY A 121 0.79 10.52 15.90
C GLY A 121 -0.36 9.53 15.69
N LYS A 122 -0.66 8.76 16.75
CA LYS A 122 -1.85 7.90 16.74
C LYS A 122 -3.09 8.80 16.79
N PRO A 123 -3.95 8.79 15.75
CA PRO A 123 -5.10 9.67 15.71
C PRO A 123 -6.11 9.32 16.80
N THR A 124 -6.73 10.36 17.37
CA THR A 124 -7.84 10.22 18.32
C THR A 124 -9.07 9.68 17.59
N LEU A 125 -9.70 8.66 18.15
CA LEU A 125 -10.88 8.01 17.57
C LEU A 125 -12.17 8.50 18.25
N VAL A 126 -13.09 9.07 17.47
CA VAL A 126 -14.43 9.44 17.92
C VAL A 126 -15.40 8.39 17.41
N ARG A 127 -16.25 7.83 18.29
CA ARG A 127 -17.11 6.68 18.00
C ARG A 127 -18.52 6.86 18.47
N SER A 128 -19.47 6.35 17.68
CA SER A 128 -20.88 6.16 18.04
C SER A 128 -21.37 4.82 17.46
N GLY A 129 -21.51 3.81 18.30
CA GLY A 129 -21.86 2.46 17.88
C GLY A 129 -20.80 1.86 16.91
N ASP A 130 -21.25 1.46 15.72
CA ASP A 130 -20.38 0.88 14.68
C ASP A 130 -19.66 1.95 13.85
N LEU A 131 -20.13 3.19 13.89
CA LEU A 131 -19.53 4.33 13.18
C LEU A 131 -18.43 4.99 14.02
N SER A 132 -17.41 5.45 13.35
CA SER A 132 -16.33 6.24 13.95
C SER A 132 -15.70 7.18 12.94
N PHE A 133 -15.05 8.22 13.43
CA PHE A 133 -14.14 9.02 12.61
C PHE A 133 -12.86 9.34 13.36
N TYR A 134 -11.84 9.70 12.61
CA TYR A 134 -10.61 10.33 13.08
C TYR A 134 -10.17 11.41 12.10
N VAL A 135 -9.34 12.33 12.58
CA VAL A 135 -8.84 13.43 11.75
C VAL A 135 -7.59 13.00 10.99
N ILE A 136 -7.57 13.31 9.71
CA ILE A 136 -6.38 13.20 8.87
C ILE A 136 -5.92 14.58 8.42
N HIS A 137 -4.62 14.74 8.20
CA HIS A 137 -4.04 15.92 7.57
C HIS A 137 -3.38 15.53 6.25
N ARG A 138 -3.73 16.29 5.19
CA ARG A 138 -3.05 16.21 3.89
C ARG A 138 -2.59 17.62 3.54
N GLU A 139 -3.15 18.32 2.58
CA GLU A 139 -2.97 19.78 2.43
C GLU A 139 -3.87 20.55 3.40
N SER A 140 -4.97 19.95 3.83
CA SER A 140 -5.90 20.43 4.85
C SER A 140 -6.39 19.29 5.74
N TYR A 141 -7.13 19.60 6.78
CA TYR A 141 -7.71 18.61 7.69
C TYR A 141 -9.00 18.03 7.12
N ALA A 142 -9.22 16.74 7.35
CA ALA A 142 -10.45 16.07 6.99
C ALA A 142 -10.83 15.00 8.03
N LEU A 143 -12.10 14.69 8.13
CA LEU A 143 -12.60 13.52 8.85
C LEU A 143 -12.52 12.30 7.95
N ARG A 144 -11.94 11.22 8.41
CA ARG A 144 -12.01 9.91 7.77
C ARG A 144 -13.00 9.05 8.54
N ILE A 145 -14.09 8.67 7.86
CA ILE A 145 -15.26 8.03 8.46
C ILE A 145 -15.19 6.54 8.22
N LYS A 146 -15.43 5.75 9.26
CA LYS A 146 -15.44 4.29 9.26
C LYS A 146 -16.77 3.75 9.74
N ASP A 147 -17.19 2.62 9.16
CA ASP A 147 -18.33 1.83 9.60
C ASP A 147 -17.90 0.36 9.71
N ARG A 148 -18.01 -0.22 10.91
CA ARG A 148 -17.77 -1.67 11.12
C ARG A 148 -18.76 -2.56 10.39
N LYS A 149 -19.85 -1.99 9.85
CA LYS A 149 -20.84 -2.64 8.98
C LYS A 149 -20.73 -2.21 7.53
N ALA A 150 -19.59 -1.64 7.12
CA ALA A 150 -19.36 -1.25 5.73
C ALA A 150 -19.60 -2.44 4.78
N PRO A 151 -20.34 -2.25 3.67
CA PRO A 151 -20.61 -3.33 2.72
C PRO A 151 -19.33 -4.00 2.19
N ALA A 152 -18.27 -3.22 1.96
CA ALA A 152 -16.98 -3.73 1.51
C ALA A 152 -16.35 -4.71 2.53
N LEU A 153 -16.43 -4.38 3.83
CA LEU A 153 -15.95 -5.27 4.89
C LEU A 153 -16.79 -6.54 4.98
N LEU A 154 -18.12 -6.41 4.96
CA LEU A 154 -19.04 -7.56 5.10
C LEU A 154 -18.98 -8.52 3.89
N ALA A 155 -18.64 -8.02 2.71
CA ALA A 155 -18.51 -8.81 1.48
C ALA A 155 -17.09 -9.36 1.29
N PHE A 156 -16.12 -8.97 2.13
CA PHE A 156 -14.74 -9.40 1.98
C PHE A 156 -14.55 -10.87 2.37
N GLU A 157 -14.06 -11.68 1.46
CA GLU A 157 -13.69 -13.08 1.71
C GLU A 157 -12.17 -13.24 1.76
N ASN A 158 -11.51 -12.87 0.68
CA ASN A 158 -10.05 -12.92 0.55
C ASN A 158 -9.56 -12.03 -0.60
N MET A 159 -8.27 -11.74 -0.59
CA MET A 159 -7.61 -10.95 -1.64
C MET A 159 -7.14 -11.87 -2.77
N PRO A 160 -7.61 -11.70 -4.02
CA PRO A 160 -7.11 -12.47 -5.14
C PRO A 160 -5.62 -12.16 -5.38
N ALA A 161 -4.84 -13.20 -5.64
CA ALA A 161 -3.41 -13.08 -5.89
C ALA A 161 -2.95 -14.09 -6.94
N TYR A 162 -1.85 -13.77 -7.63
CA TYR A 162 -1.19 -14.72 -8.53
C TYR A 162 -0.67 -15.93 -7.76
N GLU A 163 -0.42 -17.03 -8.48
CA GLU A 163 0.37 -18.16 -7.95
C GLU A 163 1.74 -17.65 -7.47
N ILE A 164 2.28 -18.31 -6.44
CA ILE A 164 3.58 -17.93 -5.89
C ILE A 164 4.67 -18.36 -6.86
N ASP A 165 5.40 -17.41 -7.40
CA ASP A 165 6.57 -17.64 -8.24
C ASP A 165 7.84 -17.21 -7.48
N PRO A 166 8.66 -18.16 -6.99
CA PRO A 166 9.92 -17.86 -6.31
C PRO A 166 10.90 -17.02 -7.16
N GLY A 167 10.75 -17.04 -8.48
CA GLY A 167 11.53 -16.20 -9.38
C GLY A 167 11.21 -14.71 -9.25
N TRP A 168 10.13 -14.33 -8.57
CA TRP A 168 9.82 -12.95 -8.24
C TRP A 168 10.31 -12.52 -6.83
N ARG A 169 11.02 -13.38 -6.12
CA ARG A 169 11.83 -12.98 -4.95
C ARG A 169 13.24 -12.63 -5.43
N ILE A 170 13.51 -11.37 -5.59
CA ILE A 170 14.69 -10.85 -6.30
C ILE A 170 15.69 -10.25 -5.32
N GLU A 171 16.94 -10.75 -5.34
CA GLU A 171 18.07 -10.06 -4.75
C GLU A 171 18.67 -9.15 -5.82
N GLY A 172 18.81 -7.86 -5.50
CA GLY A 172 19.39 -6.86 -6.38
C GLY A 172 20.37 -5.97 -5.64
N ARG A 173 20.93 -5.00 -6.36
CA ARG A 173 21.83 -3.99 -5.82
C ARG A 173 21.03 -2.77 -5.36
N LEU A 174 21.34 -2.24 -4.19
CA LEU A 174 20.87 -0.93 -3.76
C LEU A 174 21.96 0.11 -3.95
N VAL A 175 21.70 1.11 -4.77
CA VAL A 175 22.52 2.31 -4.94
C VAL A 175 21.95 3.38 -4.03
N ARG A 176 22.71 3.79 -3.03
CA ARG A 176 22.29 4.80 -2.05
C ARG A 176 22.07 6.14 -2.73
N ALA A 177 21.02 6.85 -2.33
CA ALA A 177 20.86 8.26 -2.67
C ALA A 177 21.77 9.13 -1.79
N GLU A 178 21.91 10.40 -2.13
CA GLU A 178 22.58 11.37 -1.27
C GLU A 178 21.82 11.51 0.06
N LYS A 179 22.56 11.82 1.13
CA LYS A 179 21.95 11.98 2.46
C LYS A 179 20.93 13.13 2.45
N GLY A 180 19.71 12.85 2.90
CA GLY A 180 18.62 13.82 2.93
C GLY A 180 17.90 13.99 1.58
N ALA A 181 18.20 13.17 0.59
CA ALA A 181 17.46 13.19 -0.67
C ALA A 181 15.98 12.83 -0.44
N SER A 182 15.10 13.51 -1.18
CA SER A 182 13.66 13.25 -1.24
C SER A 182 13.18 13.25 -2.69
N ILE A 183 11.99 12.74 -2.91
CA ILE A 183 11.28 12.86 -4.18
C ILE A 183 9.86 13.39 -3.94
N GLU A 184 9.36 14.12 -4.90
CA GLU A 184 7.94 14.48 -4.94
C GLU A 184 7.11 13.28 -5.37
N VAL A 185 6.06 12.99 -4.62
CA VAL A 185 5.08 11.96 -4.96
C VAL A 185 3.67 12.55 -4.93
N ALA A 186 2.89 12.28 -5.96
CA ALA A 186 1.49 12.67 -6.01
C ALA A 186 0.62 11.59 -5.37
N ASN A 187 -0.53 11.98 -4.80
CA ASN A 187 -1.58 11.06 -4.41
C ASN A 187 -2.74 11.05 -5.44
N VAL A 188 -3.74 10.22 -5.21
CA VAL A 188 -4.92 10.09 -6.10
C VAL A 188 -5.77 11.37 -6.19
N LEU A 189 -5.62 12.32 -5.27
CA LEU A 189 -6.28 13.64 -5.28
C LEU A 189 -5.46 14.69 -6.05
N GLY A 190 -4.27 14.35 -6.54
CA GLY A 190 -3.35 15.27 -7.20
C GLY A 190 -2.50 16.12 -6.24
N GLN A 191 -2.60 15.90 -4.95
CA GLN A 191 -1.78 16.57 -3.93
C GLN A 191 -0.35 16.00 -3.99
N ILE A 192 0.64 16.88 -3.82
CA ILE A 192 2.06 16.55 -3.90
C ILE A 192 2.66 16.60 -2.49
N SER A 193 3.43 15.59 -2.15
CA SER A 193 4.20 15.53 -0.91
C SER A 193 5.61 15.03 -1.14
N GLU A 194 6.55 15.44 -0.30
CA GLU A 194 7.90 14.91 -0.30
C GLU A 194 7.98 13.57 0.44
N SER A 195 8.70 12.62 -0.16
CA SER A 195 9.00 11.34 0.47
C SER A 195 10.51 11.11 0.51
N PRO A 196 11.07 10.72 1.66
CA PRO A 196 12.50 10.44 1.76
C PRO A 196 12.94 9.35 0.79
N LEU A 197 13.95 9.66 -0.02
CA LEU A 197 14.55 8.73 -0.97
C LEU A 197 15.77 8.05 -0.35
N PHE A 198 15.65 6.76 -0.08
CA PHE A 198 16.77 5.97 0.45
C PHE A 198 17.79 5.61 -0.64
N GLY A 199 17.31 5.33 -1.85
CA GLY A 199 18.18 4.95 -2.97
C GLY A 199 17.42 4.36 -4.13
N THR A 200 18.16 3.72 -5.03
CA THR A 200 17.60 3.02 -6.19
C THR A 200 17.94 1.53 -6.09
N PHE A 201 16.91 0.70 -6.12
CA PHE A 201 17.02 -0.75 -6.21
C PHE A 201 17.18 -1.15 -7.67
N GLU A 202 18.32 -1.73 -8.02
CA GLU A 202 18.64 -2.20 -9.38
C GLU A 202 18.62 -3.73 -9.39
N PHE A 203 17.94 -4.31 -10.37
CA PHE A 203 17.82 -5.75 -10.53
C PHE A 203 17.74 -6.16 -11.99
N GLU A 204 17.93 -7.44 -12.26
CA GLU A 204 17.80 -8.03 -13.59
C GLU A 204 16.69 -9.09 -13.58
N ARG A 205 15.88 -9.10 -14.62
CA ARG A 205 14.90 -10.16 -14.88
C ARG A 205 14.87 -10.49 -16.37
N ASP A 206 14.98 -11.78 -16.69
CA ASP A 206 14.99 -12.30 -18.06
C ASP A 206 16.02 -11.59 -18.97
N GLY A 207 17.25 -11.36 -18.44
CA GLY A 207 18.35 -10.69 -19.13
C GLY A 207 18.13 -9.20 -19.37
N ARG A 208 17.17 -8.55 -18.66
CA ARG A 208 16.88 -7.12 -18.78
C ARG A 208 17.05 -6.41 -17.45
N PRO A 209 17.72 -5.25 -17.44
CA PRO A 209 17.87 -4.45 -16.25
C PRO A 209 16.58 -3.66 -15.95
N PHE A 210 16.28 -3.53 -14.66
CA PHE A 210 15.19 -2.72 -14.11
C PHE A 210 15.68 -1.97 -12.88
N SER A 211 14.98 -0.89 -12.54
CA SER A 211 15.23 -0.14 -11.32
C SER A 211 13.92 0.35 -10.71
N LEU A 212 13.95 0.54 -9.38
CA LEU A 212 12.87 1.14 -8.60
C LEU A 212 13.46 2.09 -7.56
N LEU A 213 12.89 3.27 -7.42
CA LEU A 213 13.17 4.17 -6.31
C LEU A 213 12.65 3.53 -5.02
N ALA A 214 13.52 3.44 -4.03
CA ALA A 214 13.27 2.87 -2.71
C ALA A 214 13.10 4.00 -1.70
N LEU A 215 11.92 4.10 -1.09
CA LEU A 215 11.57 5.14 -0.13
C LEU A 215 11.81 4.67 1.31
N GLY A 216 12.24 5.58 2.15
CA GLY A 216 12.50 5.31 3.57
C GLY A 216 13.67 6.12 4.11
N THR A 217 13.96 5.89 5.39
CA THR A 217 15.06 6.53 6.13
C THR A 217 15.97 5.46 6.74
N GLU A 218 17.03 5.87 7.44
CA GLU A 218 17.92 4.93 8.17
C GLU A 218 17.21 4.21 9.33
N GLU A 219 16.16 4.82 9.87
CA GLU A 219 15.37 4.28 10.97
C GLU A 219 14.28 3.30 10.49
N SER A 220 14.07 3.19 9.17
CA SER A 220 13.10 2.27 8.60
C SER A 220 13.51 0.82 8.84
N SER A 221 12.56 -0.05 9.11
CA SER A 221 12.78 -1.50 9.22
C SER A 221 12.83 -2.20 7.86
N ALA A 222 12.26 -1.58 6.84
CA ALA A 222 12.23 -2.02 5.45
C ALA A 222 12.04 -0.80 4.53
N LEU A 223 12.43 -0.92 3.26
CA LEU A 223 12.24 0.14 2.26
C LEU A 223 10.91 -0.07 1.54
N TRP A 224 10.23 1.04 1.28
CA TRP A 224 8.93 1.06 0.63
C TRP A 224 9.05 1.34 -0.86
N PHE A 225 8.30 0.61 -1.65
CA PHE A 225 8.18 0.75 -3.10
C PHE A 225 6.74 0.98 -3.47
N ILE A 226 6.51 2.01 -4.28
CA ILE A 226 5.24 2.28 -4.93
C ILE A 226 5.51 2.08 -6.42
N PHE A 227 4.91 1.07 -7.05
CA PHE A 227 5.23 0.75 -8.44
C PHE A 227 3.99 0.42 -9.28
N ALA A 228 4.12 0.63 -10.57
CA ALA A 228 3.18 0.15 -11.57
C ALA A 228 3.94 -0.69 -12.60
N ASP A 229 3.25 -1.54 -13.31
CA ASP A 229 3.80 -2.42 -14.33
C ASP A 229 2.80 -2.68 -15.46
N LYS A 230 3.11 -3.53 -16.43
CA LYS A 230 2.21 -3.79 -17.57
C LYS A 230 0.92 -4.53 -17.21
N THR A 231 0.77 -5.03 -15.99
CA THR A 231 -0.47 -5.64 -15.51
C THR A 231 -1.43 -4.60 -14.95
N SER A 232 -0.94 -3.41 -14.55
CA SER A 232 -1.71 -2.33 -13.94
C SER A 232 -2.87 -1.88 -14.83
N GLY A 233 -4.07 -1.82 -14.26
CA GLY A 233 -5.32 -1.48 -14.94
C GLY A 233 -5.94 -2.62 -15.76
N ARG A 234 -5.28 -3.78 -15.82
CA ARG A 234 -5.78 -4.99 -16.51
C ARG A 234 -5.96 -6.13 -15.53
N GLU A 235 -4.85 -6.70 -15.06
CA GLU A 235 -4.80 -7.85 -14.13
C GLU A 235 -4.63 -7.40 -12.69
N THR A 236 -4.00 -6.23 -12.45
CA THR A 236 -3.76 -5.64 -11.14
C THR A 236 -4.36 -4.24 -11.03
N TYR A 237 -4.39 -3.67 -9.83
CA TYR A 237 -4.96 -2.36 -9.58
C TYR A 237 -4.31 -1.26 -10.44
N GLY A 238 -5.15 -0.39 -11.03
CA GLY A 238 -4.72 0.58 -12.04
C GLY A 238 -3.75 1.65 -11.55
N ALA A 239 -3.90 2.08 -10.30
CA ALA A 239 -3.02 3.08 -9.70
C ALA A 239 -1.71 2.51 -9.15
N GLY A 240 -1.40 1.22 -9.41
CA GLY A 240 -0.19 0.56 -8.97
C GLY A 240 -0.35 -0.20 -7.65
N ARG A 241 0.75 -0.77 -7.18
CA ARG A 241 0.83 -1.60 -5.98
C ARG A 241 1.94 -1.12 -5.06
N PHE A 242 1.82 -1.47 -3.80
CA PHE A 242 2.82 -1.22 -2.77
C PHE A 242 3.61 -2.49 -2.46
N LEU A 243 4.84 -2.33 -2.03
CA LEU A 243 5.72 -3.42 -1.68
C LEU A 243 6.77 -2.95 -0.68
N TYR A 244 7.12 -3.79 0.28
CA TYR A 244 8.26 -3.57 1.17
C TYR A 244 9.37 -4.56 0.86
N SER A 245 10.62 -4.13 1.06
CA SER A 245 11.77 -5.04 1.01
C SER A 245 11.74 -6.05 2.18
N ASP A 246 12.48 -7.16 2.03
CA ASP A 246 12.73 -8.10 3.13
C ASP A 246 13.83 -7.53 4.07
N GLY A 247 13.48 -6.46 4.81
CA GLY A 247 14.39 -5.73 5.69
C GLY A 247 15.24 -4.67 4.98
N MET A 248 16.24 -4.15 5.69
CA MET A 248 17.17 -3.13 5.20
C MET A 248 18.30 -3.75 4.38
N PRO A 249 18.97 -2.97 3.49
CA PRO A 249 20.05 -3.47 2.67
C PRO A 249 21.26 -3.91 3.50
N ALA A 250 21.85 -5.02 3.10
CA ALA A 250 23.10 -5.53 3.69
C ALA A 250 24.19 -5.65 2.61
N ASN A 251 25.35 -5.05 2.84
CA ASN A 251 26.49 -5.06 1.91
C ASN A 251 26.13 -4.60 0.48
N GLY A 252 25.25 -3.59 0.37
CA GLY A 252 24.79 -3.05 -0.91
C GLY A 252 23.77 -3.92 -1.65
N LYS A 253 23.33 -5.02 -1.06
CA LYS A 253 22.30 -5.91 -1.58
C LYS A 253 20.99 -5.70 -0.85
N LEU A 254 19.88 -5.86 -1.57
CA LEU A 254 18.52 -5.79 -1.07
C LEU A 254 17.70 -6.93 -1.66
N VAL A 255 16.82 -7.51 -0.85
CA VAL A 255 15.85 -8.50 -1.31
C VAL A 255 14.47 -7.86 -1.38
N VAL A 256 13.84 -7.96 -2.54
CA VAL A 256 12.48 -7.49 -2.80
C VAL A 256 11.64 -8.65 -3.34
N ASP A 257 10.60 -9.02 -2.61
CA ASP A 257 9.74 -10.16 -2.96
C ASP A 257 8.41 -9.68 -3.51
N PHE A 258 8.28 -9.66 -4.83
CA PHE A 258 7.07 -9.21 -5.51
C PHE A 258 5.85 -10.11 -5.25
N ASN A 259 6.01 -11.33 -4.71
CA ASN A 259 4.89 -12.15 -4.25
C ASN A 259 4.16 -11.53 -3.05
N LYS A 260 4.79 -10.52 -2.40
CA LYS A 260 4.22 -9.69 -1.34
C LYS A 260 3.75 -8.32 -1.85
N ALA A 261 3.70 -8.08 -3.17
CA ALA A 261 3.13 -6.85 -3.70
C ALA A 261 1.62 -6.81 -3.41
N TYR A 262 1.13 -5.66 -2.89
CA TYR A 262 -0.22 -5.54 -2.40
C TYR A 262 -0.91 -4.25 -2.87
N ASN A 263 -2.23 -4.28 -2.93
CA ASN A 263 -3.03 -3.15 -3.35
C ASN A 263 -3.07 -2.05 -2.27
N PRO A 264 -2.98 -0.78 -2.66
CA PRO A 264 -3.21 0.34 -1.74
C PRO A 264 -4.68 0.40 -1.30
N PRO A 265 -5.00 1.09 -0.20
CA PRO A 265 -6.38 1.24 0.30
C PRO A 265 -7.39 1.73 -0.74
N CYS A 266 -6.98 2.58 -1.69
CA CYS A 266 -7.83 3.07 -2.78
C CYS A 266 -8.33 1.97 -3.74
N ALA A 267 -7.82 0.76 -3.64
CA ALA A 267 -8.35 -0.39 -4.36
C ALA A 267 -9.67 -0.93 -3.75
N TYR A 268 -10.02 -0.50 -2.54
CA TYR A 268 -11.14 -1.01 -1.75
C TYR A 268 -12.22 0.03 -1.48
N ASN A 269 -11.87 1.32 -1.52
CA ASN A 269 -12.77 2.44 -1.24
C ASN A 269 -12.28 3.74 -1.90
N ASP A 270 -13.18 4.68 -2.10
CA ASP A 270 -12.92 6.00 -2.72
C ASP A 270 -12.44 7.06 -1.71
N TYR A 271 -12.35 6.71 -0.43
CA TYR A 271 -12.07 7.65 0.67
C TYR A 271 -10.62 7.61 1.16
N SER A 272 -9.75 7.00 0.38
CA SER A 272 -8.32 6.91 0.67
C SER A 272 -7.51 7.88 -0.19
N THR A 273 -6.39 8.35 0.34
CA THR A 273 -5.50 9.33 -0.32
C THR A 273 -4.17 8.66 -0.69
N CYS A 274 -4.24 7.57 -1.48
CA CYS A 274 -3.07 6.75 -1.75
C CYS A 274 -2.07 7.44 -2.67
N THR A 275 -0.79 7.25 -2.36
CA THR A 275 0.33 7.74 -3.17
C THR A 275 0.41 6.96 -4.49
N LEU A 276 0.67 7.68 -5.58
CA LEU A 276 0.84 7.12 -6.92
C LEU A 276 2.31 6.76 -7.21
N PRO A 277 2.56 5.75 -8.04
CA PRO A 277 3.91 5.41 -8.48
C PRO A 277 4.58 6.59 -9.20
N PRO A 278 5.79 7.00 -8.78
CA PRO A 278 6.59 7.93 -9.55
C PRO A 278 6.89 7.35 -10.94
N GLN A 279 7.25 8.21 -11.88
CA GLN A 279 7.46 7.80 -13.28
C GLN A 279 8.56 6.73 -13.41
N GLU A 280 9.59 6.83 -12.58
CA GLU A 280 10.73 5.91 -12.52
C GLU A 280 10.33 4.50 -12.05
N ASN A 281 9.26 4.40 -11.26
CA ASN A 281 8.76 3.14 -10.73
C ASN A 281 7.67 2.50 -11.62
N ARG A 282 7.61 2.89 -12.91
CA ARG A 282 6.72 2.27 -13.90
C ARG A 282 7.48 1.24 -14.72
N LEU A 283 7.47 -0.01 -14.26
CA LEU A 283 8.20 -1.12 -14.87
C LEU A 283 7.66 -1.47 -16.26
N LYS A 284 8.54 -1.56 -17.25
CA LYS A 284 8.20 -1.94 -18.65
C LYS A 284 8.07 -3.45 -18.84
N THR A 285 7.73 -4.19 -17.79
CA THR A 285 7.47 -5.65 -17.80
C THR A 285 6.17 -5.94 -17.08
N ALA A 286 5.64 -7.16 -17.22
CA ALA A 286 4.47 -7.63 -16.48
C ALA A 286 4.94 -8.35 -15.21
N VAL A 287 4.56 -7.84 -14.04
CA VAL A 287 4.86 -8.45 -12.73
C VAL A 287 3.66 -9.28 -12.30
N ARG A 288 3.59 -10.53 -12.75
CA ARG A 288 2.53 -11.47 -12.38
C ARG A 288 2.89 -12.19 -11.08
N ALA A 289 2.98 -11.39 -10.00
CA ALA A 289 3.21 -11.83 -8.63
C ALA A 289 2.49 -10.88 -7.67
N GLY A 290 2.13 -11.34 -6.48
CA GLY A 290 1.40 -10.55 -5.48
C GLY A 290 -0.10 -10.45 -5.76
N GLU A 291 -0.74 -9.41 -5.21
CA GLU A 291 -2.19 -9.18 -5.31
C GLU A 291 -2.63 -8.80 -6.73
N MET A 292 -3.77 -9.31 -7.14
CA MET A 292 -4.50 -8.96 -8.36
C MET A 292 -5.53 -7.85 -8.08
N LYS A 293 -6.31 -7.43 -9.07
CA LYS A 293 -7.47 -6.55 -8.86
C LYS A 293 -8.42 -7.16 -7.84
N TYR A 294 -8.96 -6.31 -6.96
CA TYR A 294 -9.99 -6.73 -6.00
C TYR A 294 -11.39 -6.75 -6.64
N HIS A 295 -11.68 -5.76 -7.50
CA HIS A 295 -12.92 -5.68 -8.30
C HIS A 295 -12.58 -5.45 -9.77
N ASP A 296 -13.48 -5.86 -10.67
CA ASP A 296 -13.41 -5.61 -12.11
C ASP A 296 -13.71 -4.15 -12.48
#